data_9d6125ce315f64ee5d840db6eaa5c5e4
#
_entry.id   9d6125ce315f64ee5d840db6eaa5c5e4
#
_cell.length_a   1.000
_cell.length_b   1.000
_cell.length_c   1.000
_cell.angle_alpha   90.00
_cell.angle_beta   90.00
_cell.angle_gamma   90.00
#
_symmetry.space_group_name_H-M   'P 1'
#
loop_
_entity.id
_entity.type
_entity.pdbx_description
1 polymer ?
#
loop_
_entity_poly.entity_id
_entity_poly.type
_entity_poly.pdbx_seq_one_letter_code
_entity_poly.pdbx_strand_id
1 'polypeptide(L)'
;MSSLKNTLTEAMKDAMRAKAKFRLGVIRMVLADIKRVEVDERIEVDDARCLSIIDKMTKQRRDAANQFVDGGRQDLADTEL
;
A
#
# COMPACT_ATOMS: atom_id res chain seq x y z
N MET A 1 -9.61 -2.22 -17.70
CA MET A 1 -8.47 -2.46 -16.80
C MET A 1 -7.98 -1.16 -16.20
N SER A 2 -7.61 -1.20 -14.96
CA SER A 2 -7.10 -0.03 -14.27
C SER A 2 -5.63 0.23 -14.63
N SER A 3 -5.30 1.41 -15.15
CA SER A 3 -3.91 1.78 -15.46
C SER A 3 -3.08 1.92 -14.19
N LEU A 4 -3.69 2.32 -13.09
CA LEU A 4 -3.02 2.42 -11.80
C LEU A 4 -2.65 1.04 -11.25
N LYS A 5 -3.50 0.05 -11.42
CA LYS A 5 -3.17 -1.35 -11.09
C LYS A 5 -1.97 -1.83 -11.88
N ASN A 6 -1.93 -1.52 -13.17
CA ASN A 6 -0.80 -1.88 -14.04
C ASN A 6 0.48 -1.19 -13.56
N THR A 7 0.39 0.08 -13.19
CA THR A 7 1.52 0.83 -12.63
C THR A 7 2.05 0.18 -11.36
N LEU A 8 1.16 -0.26 -10.46
CA LEU A 8 1.55 -0.96 -9.24
C LEU A 8 2.21 -2.30 -9.53
N THR A 9 1.70 -3.04 -10.51
CA THR A 9 2.29 -4.31 -10.92
C THR A 9 3.70 -4.12 -11.47
N GLU A 10 3.90 -3.11 -12.31
CA GLU A 10 5.22 -2.78 -12.84
C GLU A 10 6.17 -2.32 -11.73
N ALA A 11 5.68 -1.51 -10.78
CA ALA A 11 6.47 -1.07 -9.64
C ALA A 11 6.90 -2.26 -8.78
N MET A 12 6.04 -3.26 -8.64
CA MET A 12 6.37 -4.49 -7.92
C MET A 12 7.52 -5.23 -8.60
N LYS A 13 7.46 -5.39 -9.92
CA LYS A 13 8.52 -6.04 -10.69
C LYS A 13 9.84 -5.29 -10.56
N ASP A 14 9.79 -3.96 -10.63
CA ASP A 14 10.99 -3.12 -10.48
C ASP A 14 11.59 -3.28 -9.08
N ALA A 15 10.75 -3.30 -8.04
CA ALA A 15 11.20 -3.51 -6.67
C ALA A 15 11.85 -4.88 -6.49
N MET A 16 11.32 -5.90 -7.15
CA MET A 16 11.92 -7.25 -7.12
C MET A 16 13.30 -7.25 -7.77
N ARG A 17 13.44 -6.60 -8.93
CA ARG A 17 14.73 -6.49 -9.64
C ARG A 17 15.76 -5.73 -8.82
N ALA A 18 15.34 -4.67 -8.15
CA ALA A 18 16.21 -3.83 -7.32
C ALA A 18 16.46 -4.43 -5.93
N LYS A 19 15.82 -5.56 -5.59
CA LYS A 19 15.90 -6.20 -4.27
C LYS A 19 15.49 -5.25 -3.15
N ALA A 20 14.54 -4.34 -3.43
CA ALA A 20 14.01 -3.39 -2.46
C ALA A 20 12.92 -4.06 -1.62
N LYS A 21 13.30 -4.82 -0.63
CA LYS A 21 12.38 -5.67 0.16
C LYS A 21 11.25 -4.90 0.81
N PHE A 22 11.55 -3.75 1.40
CA PHE A 22 10.55 -2.92 2.08
C PHE A 22 9.52 -2.41 1.08
N ARG A 23 9.98 -1.82 -0.03
CA ARG A 23 9.12 -1.32 -1.08
C ARG A 23 8.25 -2.41 -1.68
N LEU A 24 8.85 -3.58 -1.92
CA LEU A 24 8.14 -4.75 -2.45
C LEU A 24 7.03 -5.17 -1.50
N GLY A 25 7.31 -5.24 -0.20
CA GLY A 25 6.31 -5.60 0.81
C GLY A 25 5.12 -4.65 0.82
N VAL A 26 5.38 -3.34 0.74
CA VAL A 26 4.33 -2.32 0.71
C VAL A 26 3.46 -2.48 -0.55
N ILE A 27 4.08 -2.65 -1.70
CA ILE A 27 3.35 -2.81 -2.97
C ILE A 27 2.50 -4.07 -2.94
N ARG A 28 3.03 -5.17 -2.43
CA ARG A 28 2.27 -6.42 -2.28
C ARG A 28 1.06 -6.25 -1.39
N MET A 29 1.18 -5.50 -0.29
CA MET A 29 0.05 -5.21 0.60
C MET A 29 -1.04 -4.45 -0.12
N VAL A 30 -0.67 -3.44 -0.91
CA VAL A 30 -1.63 -2.65 -1.70
C VAL A 30 -2.35 -3.54 -2.70
N LEU A 31 -1.62 -4.35 -3.46
CA LEU A 31 -2.21 -5.25 -4.45
C LEU A 31 -3.12 -6.29 -3.82
N ALA A 32 -2.73 -6.83 -2.67
CA ALA A 32 -3.55 -7.80 -1.93
C ALA A 32 -4.87 -7.16 -1.48
N ASP A 33 -4.82 -5.93 -1.00
CA ASP A 33 -6.00 -5.20 -0.55
C ASP A 33 -6.95 -4.92 -1.72
N ILE A 34 -6.41 -4.53 -2.87
CA ILE A 34 -7.18 -4.32 -4.10
C ILE A 34 -7.88 -5.61 -4.50
N LYS A 35 -7.15 -6.73 -4.50
CA LYS A 35 -7.71 -8.02 -4.86
C LYS A 35 -8.81 -8.45 -3.89
N ARG A 36 -8.61 -8.22 -2.60
CA ARG A 36 -9.62 -8.52 -1.58
C ARG A 36 -10.92 -7.76 -1.84
N VAL A 37 -10.82 -6.46 -2.15
CA VAL A 37 -11.99 -5.64 -2.46
C VAL A 37 -12.69 -6.16 -3.71
N GLU A 38 -11.93 -6.54 -4.75
CA GLU A 38 -12.50 -7.08 -5.98
C GLU A 38 -13.30 -8.36 -5.73
N VAL A 39 -12.78 -9.24 -4.88
CA VAL A 39 -13.45 -10.50 -4.52
C VAL A 39 -14.68 -10.24 -3.66
N ASP A 40 -14.56 -9.41 -2.64
CA ASP A 40 -15.63 -9.13 -1.69
C ASP A 40 -16.82 -8.42 -2.34
N GLU A 41 -16.53 -7.45 -3.21
CA GLU A 41 -17.56 -6.65 -3.88
C GLU A 41 -17.92 -7.17 -5.27
N ARG A 42 -17.18 -8.15 -5.78
CA ARG A 42 -17.37 -8.74 -7.11
C ARG A 42 -17.31 -7.69 -8.21
N ILE A 43 -16.33 -6.80 -8.11
CA ILE A 43 -16.10 -5.72 -9.08
C ILE A 43 -14.65 -5.75 -9.54
N GLU A 44 -14.39 -5.04 -10.64
CA GLU A 44 -13.03 -4.71 -11.04
C GLU A 44 -12.71 -3.32 -10.49
N VAL A 45 -11.61 -3.19 -9.75
CA VAL A 45 -11.21 -1.92 -9.16
C VAL A 45 -10.66 -1.01 -10.25
N ASP A 46 -11.30 0.16 -10.45
CA ASP A 46 -10.82 1.19 -11.36
C ASP A 46 -9.79 2.10 -10.67
N ASP A 47 -9.27 3.08 -11.40
CA ASP A 47 -8.24 3.98 -10.87
C ASP A 47 -8.75 4.78 -9.67
N ALA A 48 -9.99 5.27 -9.71
CA ALA A 48 -10.57 6.05 -8.61
C ALA A 48 -10.66 5.20 -7.34
N ARG A 49 -11.13 3.97 -7.45
CA ARG A 49 -11.22 3.06 -6.31
C ARG A 49 -9.85 2.66 -5.81
N CYS A 50 -8.90 2.45 -6.71
CA CYS A 50 -7.53 2.13 -6.38
C CYS A 50 -6.89 3.25 -5.56
N LEU A 51 -7.06 4.51 -5.98
CA LEU A 51 -6.58 5.67 -5.24
C LEU A 51 -7.22 5.77 -3.86
N SER A 52 -8.51 5.47 -3.75
CA SER A 52 -9.22 5.46 -2.48
C SER A 52 -8.62 4.43 -1.51
N ILE A 53 -8.32 3.25 -2.00
CA ILE A 53 -7.70 2.17 -1.20
C ILE A 53 -6.32 2.60 -0.72
N ILE A 54 -5.50 3.14 -1.61
CA ILE A 54 -4.14 3.59 -1.29
C ILE A 54 -4.19 4.72 -0.26
N ASP A 55 -5.09 5.67 -0.43
CA ASP A 55 -5.26 6.80 0.46
C ASP A 55 -5.62 6.35 1.87
N LYS A 56 -6.55 5.41 1.98
CA LYS A 56 -6.94 4.82 3.26
C LYS A 56 -5.76 4.13 3.94
N MET A 57 -4.99 3.35 3.20
CA MET A 57 -3.81 2.66 3.73
C MET A 57 -2.76 3.65 4.22
N THR A 58 -2.51 4.71 3.44
CA THR A 58 -1.55 5.76 3.80
C THR A 58 -1.97 6.45 5.09
N LYS A 59 -3.26 6.77 5.22
CA LYS A 59 -3.81 7.40 6.43
C LYS A 59 -3.64 6.49 7.64
N GLN A 60 -3.92 5.21 7.51
CA GLN A 60 -3.76 4.24 8.59
C GLN A 60 -2.30 4.15 9.03
N ARG A 61 -1.36 4.14 8.10
CA ARG A 61 0.06 4.12 8.42
C ARG A 61 0.50 5.39 9.13
N ARG A 62 0.00 6.53 8.70
CA ARG A 62 0.31 7.82 9.33
C ARG A 62 -0.20 7.86 10.78
N ASP A 63 -1.42 7.39 11.00
CA ASP A 63 -2.01 7.33 12.34
C ASP A 63 -1.19 6.40 13.25
N ALA A 64 -0.76 5.25 12.75
CA ALA A 64 0.09 4.33 13.49
C ALA A 64 1.44 4.97 13.85
N ALA A 65 2.06 5.67 12.89
CA ALA A 65 3.32 6.37 13.13
C ALA A 65 3.17 7.44 14.19
N ASN A 66 2.08 8.21 14.17
CA ASN A 66 1.80 9.23 15.18
C ASN A 66 1.64 8.62 16.57
N GLN A 67 1.01 7.46 16.67
CA GLN A 67 0.88 6.75 17.93
C GLN A 67 2.24 6.34 18.49
N PHE A 68 3.15 5.88 17.64
CA PHE A 68 4.51 5.52 18.06
C PHE A 68 5.29 6.75 18.53
N VAL A 69 5.14 7.88 17.86
CA VAL A 69 5.77 9.15 18.24
C VAL A 69 5.26 9.59 19.62
N ASP A 70 3.95 9.58 19.81
CA ASP A 70 3.31 9.95 21.06
C ASP A 70 3.74 9.03 22.22
N GLY A 71 3.99 7.77 21.90
CA GLY A 71 4.49 6.81 22.87
C GLY A 71 5.99 6.83 23.09
N GLY A 72 6.71 7.77 22.45
CA GLY A 72 8.17 7.85 22.57
C GLY A 72 8.90 6.79 21.75
N ARG A 73 8.27 6.24 20.71
CA ARG A 73 8.85 5.18 19.90
C ARG A 73 9.10 5.66 18.47
N GLN A 74 9.89 6.71 18.38
CA GLN A 74 10.21 7.37 17.12
C GLN A 74 10.84 6.42 16.09
N ASP A 75 11.63 5.48 16.52
CA ASP A 75 12.26 4.48 15.64
C ASP A 75 11.21 3.65 14.88
N LEU A 76 10.13 3.27 15.55
CA LEU A 76 9.04 2.54 14.91
C LEU A 76 8.23 3.43 13.97
N ALA A 77 8.05 4.70 14.34
CA ALA A 77 7.37 5.67 13.48
C ALA A 77 8.12 5.85 12.16
N ASP A 78 9.44 5.95 12.21
CA ASP A 78 10.28 6.08 11.02
C ASP A 78 10.14 4.86 10.11
N THR A 79 9.99 3.68 10.68
CA THR A 79 9.80 2.44 9.92
C THR A 79 8.43 2.40 9.23
N GLU A 80 7.39 2.93 9.90
CA GLU A 80 6.02 2.93 9.35
C GLU A 80 5.83 3.97 8.25
N LEU A 81 6.52 5.06 8.30
CA LEU A 81 6.44 6.10 7.29
C LEU A 81 7.33 5.82 6.10
#